data_9efcbd407b36c8055678c46461936f99
#
_entry.id   9efcbd407b36c8055678c46461936f99
#
_cell.length_a   1.000
_cell.length_b   1.000
_cell.length_c   1.000
_cell.angle_alpha   90.00
_cell.angle_beta   90.00
_cell.angle_gamma   90.00
#
_symmetry.space_group_name_H-M   'P 1'
#
loop_
_entity.id
_entity.type
_entity.pdbx_description
1 polymer ?
#
loop_
_entity_poly.entity_id
_entity_poly.type
_entity_poly.pdbx_seq_one_letter_code
_entity_poly.pdbx_strand_id
1 'polypeptide(L)'
;SSATPTSISVSGNTYTLGVGISGTANGLETLTVSPVANSIYDASGNASATSQNNNTVTLLDARLAVKQTLEHDTQYGIYNSMVRVDHDTYLLAYTTNGNYGRMSTFTVDADGDPITEVASIQFSGNSTTYWNSLVQLNETTYALAYYGYDSGKDYNGADITNQTGQWISIFTVPSDGSSITEVAAFRHDTHNHSNPYSSLIKVDD
;
A
#
# COMPACT_ATOMS: atom_id res chain seq x y z
N SER A 1 -15.13 29.31 -5.79
CA SER A 1 -15.09 29.20 -7.27
C SER A 1 -16.47 28.86 -7.79
N SER A 2 -16.88 29.42 -8.90
CA SER A 2 -18.11 29.05 -9.62
C SER A 2 -17.73 28.28 -10.87
N ALA A 3 -18.46 27.22 -11.17
CA ALA A 3 -18.30 26.44 -12.39
C ALA A 3 -19.56 26.57 -13.24
N THR A 4 -19.40 26.65 -14.55
CA THR A 4 -20.52 26.61 -15.49
C THR A 4 -20.69 25.19 -15.99
N PRO A 5 -21.91 24.63 -16.04
CA PRO A 5 -22.14 23.32 -16.62
C PRO A 5 -21.62 23.24 -18.07
N THR A 6 -20.91 22.20 -18.39
CA THR A 6 -20.34 21.92 -19.73
C THR A 6 -21.34 21.18 -20.64
N SER A 7 -22.31 20.50 -20.02
CA SER A 7 -23.39 19.82 -20.74
C SER A 7 -24.67 19.78 -19.89
N ILE A 8 -25.82 19.72 -20.56
CA ILE A 8 -27.12 19.53 -19.93
C ILE A 8 -27.87 18.48 -20.74
N SER A 9 -28.40 17.46 -20.06
CA SER A 9 -29.35 16.52 -20.65
C SER A 9 -30.63 16.46 -19.82
N VAL A 10 -31.76 16.21 -20.46
CA VAL A 10 -33.10 16.26 -19.86
C VAL A 10 -33.81 14.94 -20.15
N SER A 11 -34.41 14.35 -19.11
CA SER A 11 -35.30 13.20 -19.23
C SER A 11 -36.48 13.39 -18.29
N GLY A 12 -37.65 13.67 -18.82
CA GLY A 12 -38.82 14.08 -18.05
C GLY A 12 -38.51 15.35 -17.23
N ASN A 13 -38.68 15.27 -15.92
CA ASN A 13 -38.38 16.38 -14.98
C ASN A 13 -36.96 16.33 -14.41
N THR A 14 -36.13 15.44 -14.91
CA THR A 14 -34.73 15.28 -14.41
C THR A 14 -33.77 15.98 -15.37
N TYR A 15 -32.97 16.85 -14.81
CA TYR A 15 -31.89 17.58 -15.50
C TYR A 15 -30.56 17.04 -15.01
N THR A 16 -29.74 16.49 -15.90
CA THR A 16 -28.38 16.08 -15.62
C THR A 16 -27.42 17.14 -16.11
N LEU A 17 -26.61 17.67 -15.21
CA LEU A 17 -25.60 18.69 -15.49
C LEU A 17 -24.20 18.04 -15.47
N GLY A 18 -23.46 18.17 -16.57
CA GLY A 18 -22.02 17.86 -16.59
C GLY A 18 -21.24 19.09 -16.12
N VAL A 19 -20.39 18.89 -15.08
CA VAL A 19 -19.56 19.97 -14.53
C VAL A 19 -18.10 19.54 -14.60
N GLY A 20 -17.28 20.33 -15.28
CA GLY A 20 -15.82 20.15 -15.27
C GLY A 20 -15.25 20.63 -13.93
N ILE A 21 -14.56 19.74 -13.22
CA ILE A 21 -13.86 20.06 -11.98
C ILE A 21 -12.36 19.98 -12.25
N SER A 22 -11.60 20.98 -11.81
CA SER A 22 -10.14 20.98 -11.86
C SER A 22 -9.55 20.73 -10.46
N GLY A 23 -8.43 20.01 -10.40
CA GLY A 23 -7.77 19.61 -9.15
C GLY A 23 -8.27 18.25 -8.62
N THR A 24 -7.63 17.78 -7.57
CA THR A 24 -7.94 16.49 -6.90
C THR A 24 -8.76 16.78 -5.65
N ALA A 25 -9.96 16.23 -5.58
CA ALA A 25 -10.81 16.35 -4.39
C ALA A 25 -10.18 15.60 -3.21
N ASN A 26 -10.28 16.18 -2.01
CA ASN A 26 -9.77 15.61 -0.76
C ASN A 26 -10.89 15.20 0.22
N GLY A 27 -12.15 15.22 -0.24
CA GLY A 27 -13.32 14.83 0.56
C GLY A 27 -13.88 15.96 1.44
N LEU A 28 -13.28 17.15 1.41
CA LEU A 28 -13.78 18.33 2.14
C LEU A 28 -14.52 19.32 1.23
N GLU A 29 -14.32 19.19 -0.08
CA GLU A 29 -14.94 20.06 -1.06
C GLU A 29 -16.42 19.72 -1.23
N THR A 30 -17.22 20.76 -1.42
CA THR A 30 -18.64 20.62 -1.72
C THR A 30 -18.98 21.28 -3.04
N LEU A 31 -19.83 20.62 -3.82
CA LEU A 31 -20.48 21.20 -4.98
C LEU A 31 -21.88 21.63 -4.58
N THR A 32 -22.19 22.91 -4.79
CA THR A 32 -23.53 23.47 -4.53
C THR A 32 -24.13 23.96 -5.84
N VAL A 33 -25.34 23.56 -6.15
CA VAL A 33 -26.11 24.03 -7.31
C VAL A 33 -27.19 24.98 -6.82
N SER A 34 -27.17 26.22 -7.31
CA SER A 34 -28.17 27.23 -6.97
C SER A 34 -28.85 27.75 -8.22
N PRO A 35 -30.18 27.75 -8.27
CA PRO A 35 -30.90 28.39 -9.38
C PRO A 35 -30.65 29.90 -9.39
N VAL A 36 -30.50 30.48 -10.59
CA VAL A 36 -30.56 31.94 -10.74
C VAL A 36 -32.00 32.36 -10.57
N ALA A 37 -32.21 33.51 -9.96
CA ALA A 37 -33.55 34.05 -9.76
C ALA A 37 -34.33 34.13 -11.09
N ASN A 38 -35.57 33.68 -11.10
CA ASN A 38 -36.44 33.65 -12.26
C ASN A 38 -35.88 32.89 -13.48
N SER A 39 -35.10 31.82 -13.23
CA SER A 39 -34.53 31.00 -14.31
C SER A 39 -35.21 29.65 -14.50
N ILE A 40 -35.89 29.16 -13.50
CA ILE A 40 -36.60 27.87 -13.50
C ILE A 40 -38.03 28.10 -12.98
N TYR A 41 -39.00 27.60 -13.71
CA TYR A 41 -40.42 27.73 -13.37
C TYR A 41 -41.10 26.37 -13.36
N ASP A 42 -42.10 26.21 -12.49
CA ASP A 42 -43.00 25.06 -12.55
C ASP A 42 -44.04 25.23 -13.68
N ALA A 43 -44.85 24.19 -13.89
CA ALA A 43 -45.90 24.20 -14.92
C ALA A 43 -47.00 25.29 -14.69
N SER A 44 -47.09 25.84 -13.48
CA SER A 44 -48.02 26.90 -13.09
C SER A 44 -47.41 28.29 -13.22
N GLY A 45 -46.14 28.38 -13.63
CA GLY A 45 -45.43 29.66 -13.82
C GLY A 45 -44.80 30.22 -12.53
N ASN A 46 -44.68 29.43 -11.45
CA ASN A 46 -44.02 29.90 -10.26
C ASN A 46 -42.51 29.69 -10.38
N ALA A 47 -41.71 30.71 -10.05
CA ALA A 47 -40.27 30.62 -10.07
C ALA A 47 -39.74 29.74 -8.93
N SER A 48 -38.69 28.96 -9.19
CA SER A 48 -38.02 28.21 -8.15
C SER A 48 -37.31 29.13 -7.15
N ALA A 49 -37.30 28.74 -5.89
CA ALA A 49 -36.53 29.46 -4.85
C ALA A 49 -35.03 29.39 -5.17
N THR A 50 -34.33 30.49 -4.98
CA THR A 50 -32.86 30.56 -5.13
C THR A 50 -32.12 29.87 -3.97
N SER A 51 -32.79 29.69 -2.81
CA SER A 51 -32.26 28.95 -1.67
C SER A 51 -32.87 27.54 -1.65
N GLN A 52 -32.00 26.54 -1.66
CA GLN A 52 -32.37 25.13 -1.63
C GLN A 52 -31.64 24.47 -0.43
N ASN A 53 -32.24 23.45 0.19
CA ASN A 53 -31.67 22.74 1.32
C ASN A 53 -31.09 21.36 0.99
N ASN A 54 -31.20 20.92 -0.26
CA ASN A 54 -30.74 19.62 -0.76
C ASN A 54 -29.87 19.73 -2.00
N ASN A 55 -29.25 20.88 -2.22
CA ASN A 55 -28.53 21.25 -3.42
C ASN A 55 -27.00 21.16 -3.31
N THR A 56 -26.51 20.54 -2.23
CA THR A 56 -25.08 20.40 -1.96
C THR A 56 -24.70 18.93 -1.86
N VAL A 57 -23.58 18.57 -2.50
CA VAL A 57 -22.97 17.25 -2.40
C VAL A 57 -21.48 17.42 -2.06
N THR A 58 -20.98 16.61 -1.14
CA THR A 58 -19.54 16.52 -0.88
C THR A 58 -18.88 15.67 -1.95
N LEU A 59 -17.78 16.16 -2.51
CA LEU A 59 -17.01 15.41 -3.49
C LEU A 59 -16.25 14.30 -2.78
N LEU A 60 -16.19 13.11 -3.41
CA LEU A 60 -15.42 12.01 -2.87
C LEU A 60 -13.92 12.34 -2.90
N ASP A 61 -13.19 11.91 -1.88
CA ASP A 61 -11.74 12.00 -1.88
C ASP A 61 -11.17 11.10 -2.98
N ALA A 62 -10.65 11.70 -4.04
CA ALA A 62 -10.06 10.96 -5.16
C ALA A 62 -8.79 10.21 -4.78
N ARG A 63 -8.14 10.57 -3.64
CA ARG A 63 -6.98 9.86 -3.09
C ARG A 63 -7.34 8.52 -2.47
N LEU A 64 -8.62 8.31 -2.09
CA LEU A 64 -9.14 7.04 -1.59
C LEU A 64 -9.56 6.07 -2.71
N ALA A 65 -9.55 6.51 -3.96
CA ALA A 65 -9.78 5.63 -5.09
C ALA A 65 -8.57 4.72 -5.29
N VAL A 66 -8.81 3.43 -5.55
CA VAL A 66 -7.73 2.52 -5.99
C VAL A 66 -7.21 3.04 -7.32
N LYS A 67 -5.95 3.42 -7.37
CA LYS A 67 -5.28 3.95 -8.56
C LYS A 67 -4.69 2.84 -9.42
N GLN A 68 -3.99 1.93 -8.76
CA GLN A 68 -3.40 0.77 -9.39
C GLN A 68 -3.38 -0.40 -8.40
N THR A 69 -3.32 -1.61 -8.94
CA THR A 69 -3.00 -2.84 -8.21
C THR A 69 -1.87 -3.54 -8.95
N LEU A 70 -0.90 -4.06 -8.19
CA LEU A 70 0.16 -4.90 -8.71
C LEU A 70 0.11 -6.25 -8.00
N GLU A 71 0.01 -7.33 -8.75
CA GLU A 71 0.16 -8.68 -8.24
C GLU A 71 1.64 -9.01 -8.15
N HIS A 72 2.19 -9.06 -6.94
CA HIS A 72 3.62 -9.27 -6.69
C HIS A 72 4.06 -10.75 -6.84
N ASP A 73 3.12 -11.69 -6.78
CA ASP A 73 3.36 -13.11 -7.05
C ASP A 73 2.08 -13.74 -7.60
N THR A 74 2.12 -14.24 -8.85
CA THR A 74 0.96 -14.77 -9.58
C THR A 74 0.52 -16.17 -9.11
N GLN A 75 1.27 -16.81 -8.22
CA GLN A 75 0.99 -18.18 -7.79
C GLN A 75 0.72 -18.33 -6.30
N TYR A 76 1.37 -17.55 -5.42
CA TYR A 76 1.24 -17.80 -3.99
C TYR A 76 1.27 -16.56 -3.10
N GLY A 77 2.28 -15.75 -3.04
CA GLY A 77 2.37 -14.45 -2.36
C GLY A 77 1.74 -14.35 -0.96
N ILE A 78 2.14 -15.17 0.01
CA ILE A 78 1.57 -15.20 1.37
C ILE A 78 2.56 -14.76 2.45
N TYR A 79 2.07 -14.60 3.70
CA TYR A 79 2.84 -14.12 4.85
C TYR A 79 3.55 -12.79 4.61
N ASN A 80 2.81 -11.87 3.99
CA ASN A 80 3.31 -10.58 3.58
C ASN A 80 3.62 -9.67 4.76
N SER A 81 4.79 -9.03 4.74
CA SER A 81 5.16 -7.97 5.66
C SER A 81 5.84 -6.85 4.90
N MET A 82 5.32 -5.63 5.00
CA MET A 82 5.77 -4.50 4.21
C MET A 82 6.14 -3.32 5.13
N VAL A 83 7.22 -2.64 4.77
CA VAL A 83 7.64 -1.38 5.40
C VAL A 83 7.94 -0.35 4.33
N ARG A 84 7.83 0.93 4.70
CA ARG A 84 8.25 2.04 3.86
C ARG A 84 9.76 2.21 3.95
N VAL A 85 10.42 2.39 2.81
CA VAL A 85 11.87 2.67 2.69
C VAL A 85 12.09 4.18 2.64
N ASP A 86 11.41 4.86 1.72
CA ASP A 86 11.43 6.31 1.53
C ASP A 86 10.03 6.82 1.16
N HIS A 87 9.90 8.08 0.72
CA HIS A 87 8.60 8.71 0.47
C HIS A 87 7.75 7.98 -0.58
N ASP A 88 8.36 7.32 -1.53
CA ASP A 88 7.73 6.59 -2.65
C ASP A 88 8.19 5.13 -2.78
N THR A 89 9.12 4.66 -1.94
CA THR A 89 9.74 3.34 -2.01
C THR A 89 9.30 2.46 -0.84
N TYR A 90 8.97 1.21 -1.13
CA TYR A 90 8.49 0.21 -0.16
C TYR A 90 9.28 -1.10 -0.29
N LEU A 91 9.46 -1.79 0.82
CA LEU A 91 10.09 -3.11 0.91
C LEU A 91 9.06 -4.12 1.40
N LEU A 92 8.87 -5.20 0.65
CA LEU A 92 7.93 -6.28 0.94
C LEU A 92 8.69 -7.59 1.10
N ALA A 93 8.50 -8.26 2.24
CA ALA A 93 8.90 -9.65 2.45
C ALA A 93 7.68 -10.57 2.32
N TYR A 94 7.81 -11.68 1.61
CA TYR A 94 6.71 -12.62 1.36
C TYR A 94 7.22 -14.05 1.10
N THR A 95 6.30 -14.99 1.10
CA THR A 95 6.58 -16.39 0.77
C THR A 95 5.96 -16.74 -0.57
N THR A 96 6.76 -17.33 -1.47
CA THR A 96 6.35 -17.72 -2.82
C THR A 96 5.83 -19.15 -2.88
N ASN A 97 5.39 -19.56 -4.06
CA ASN A 97 5.16 -20.98 -4.39
C ASN A 97 6.47 -21.78 -4.22
N GLY A 98 6.39 -22.91 -3.55
CA GLY A 98 7.56 -23.69 -3.11
C GLY A 98 8.06 -23.30 -1.71
N ASN A 99 7.40 -22.34 -1.07
CA ASN A 99 7.67 -21.85 0.28
C ASN A 99 9.04 -21.17 0.44
N TYR A 100 9.54 -20.52 -0.63
CA TYR A 100 10.76 -19.70 -0.55
C TYR A 100 10.45 -18.32 -0.01
N GLY A 101 11.31 -17.78 0.84
CA GLY A 101 11.25 -16.39 1.26
C GLY A 101 11.81 -15.46 0.18
N ARG A 102 11.01 -14.49 -0.23
CA ARG A 102 11.41 -13.43 -1.16
C ARG A 102 11.22 -12.06 -0.54
N MET A 103 12.03 -11.15 -1.03
CA MET A 103 11.94 -9.74 -0.67
C MET A 103 12.04 -8.92 -1.93
N SER A 104 11.12 -7.97 -2.11
CA SER A 104 11.09 -7.08 -3.27
C SER A 104 10.92 -5.63 -2.85
N THR A 105 11.53 -4.72 -3.58
CA THR A 105 11.30 -3.28 -3.46
C THR A 105 10.35 -2.83 -4.56
N PHE A 106 9.50 -1.87 -4.21
CA PHE A 106 8.53 -1.25 -5.13
C PHE A 106 8.59 0.25 -5.01
N THR A 107 8.49 0.95 -6.12
CA THR A 107 8.21 2.38 -6.15
C THR A 107 6.73 2.62 -6.47
N VAL A 108 6.17 3.65 -5.85
CA VAL A 108 4.78 4.08 -6.04
C VAL A 108 4.80 5.58 -6.26
N ASP A 109 4.41 6.03 -7.45
CA ASP A 109 4.36 7.46 -7.75
C ASP A 109 3.43 8.23 -6.79
N ALA A 110 3.63 9.53 -6.69
CA ALA A 110 2.94 10.41 -5.73
C ALA A 110 1.41 10.37 -5.85
N ASP A 111 0.88 10.05 -7.01
CA ASP A 111 -0.56 9.86 -7.27
C ASP A 111 -1.02 8.39 -7.17
N GLY A 112 -0.10 7.46 -6.87
CA GLY A 112 -0.37 6.04 -6.69
C GLY A 112 -0.33 5.21 -7.98
N ASP A 113 0.20 5.74 -9.09
CA ASP A 113 0.27 5.07 -10.38
C ASP A 113 1.45 5.62 -11.22
N PRO A 114 2.42 4.78 -11.64
CA PRO A 114 2.47 3.32 -11.53
C PRO A 114 3.02 2.79 -10.18
N ILE A 115 2.73 1.51 -9.89
CA ILE A 115 3.46 0.70 -8.93
C ILE A 115 4.46 -0.14 -9.71
N THR A 116 5.75 -0.02 -9.40
CA THR A 116 6.83 -0.69 -10.15
C THR A 116 7.73 -1.48 -9.22
N GLU A 117 7.96 -2.76 -9.52
CA GLU A 117 9.00 -3.55 -8.83
C GLU A 117 10.38 -3.11 -9.31
N VAL A 118 11.29 -2.81 -8.36
CA VAL A 118 12.63 -2.27 -8.64
C VAL A 118 13.70 -3.34 -8.49
N ALA A 119 13.69 -4.07 -7.38
CA ALA A 119 14.65 -5.15 -7.09
C ALA A 119 13.96 -6.29 -6.36
N SER A 120 14.51 -7.49 -6.50
CA SER A 120 14.00 -8.68 -5.82
C SER A 120 15.13 -9.66 -5.51
N ILE A 121 15.08 -10.27 -4.32
CA ILE A 121 15.97 -11.38 -3.92
C ILE A 121 15.18 -12.52 -3.31
N GLN A 122 15.76 -13.72 -3.34
CA GLN A 122 15.38 -14.82 -2.48
C GLN A 122 16.31 -14.80 -1.26
N PHE A 123 15.74 -14.69 -0.04
CA PHE A 123 16.53 -14.61 1.19
C PHE A 123 16.60 -15.92 1.97
N SER A 124 15.67 -16.83 1.77
CA SER A 124 15.72 -18.14 2.44
C SER A 124 16.04 -19.25 1.47
N GLY A 125 16.70 -20.31 1.97
CA GLY A 125 17.02 -21.52 1.20
C GLY A 125 15.78 -22.36 0.83
N ASN A 126 16.03 -23.54 0.36
CA ASN A 126 15.16 -24.41 -0.45
C ASN A 126 13.87 -24.96 0.15
N SER A 127 13.30 -24.43 1.26
CA SER A 127 11.94 -24.76 1.71
C SER A 127 11.49 -23.97 2.94
N THR A 128 10.17 -23.80 3.08
CA THR A 128 9.47 -23.46 4.33
C THR A 128 9.85 -22.12 4.94
N THR A 129 9.45 -21.02 4.30
CA THR A 129 9.47 -19.69 4.93
C THR A 129 8.06 -19.28 5.30
N TYR A 130 7.83 -18.95 6.58
CA TYR A 130 6.52 -18.56 7.10
C TYR A 130 6.64 -17.39 8.06
N TRP A 131 5.52 -16.63 8.21
CA TRP A 131 5.32 -15.61 9.24
C TRP A 131 6.39 -14.51 9.22
N ASN A 132 6.58 -13.92 8.07
CA ASN A 132 7.48 -12.79 7.89
C ASN A 132 7.05 -11.59 8.73
N SER A 133 7.98 -11.02 9.49
CA SER A 133 7.81 -9.77 10.21
C SER A 133 9.00 -8.86 9.96
N LEU A 134 8.78 -7.79 9.23
CA LEU A 134 9.80 -6.85 8.76
C LEU A 134 9.70 -5.54 9.53
N VAL A 135 10.86 -5.00 9.93
CA VAL A 135 10.96 -3.69 10.59
C VAL A 135 12.15 -2.91 10.05
N GLN A 136 11.98 -1.60 9.90
CA GLN A 136 13.07 -0.67 9.59
C GLN A 136 13.83 -0.30 10.87
N LEU A 137 15.15 -0.51 10.89
CA LEU A 137 16.00 -0.15 12.03
C LEU A 137 16.55 1.28 11.92
N ASN A 138 16.99 1.64 10.71
CA ASN A 138 17.45 2.99 10.35
C ASN A 138 17.20 3.24 8.86
N GLU A 139 17.69 4.35 8.33
CA GLU A 139 17.43 4.79 6.95
C GLU A 139 17.66 3.73 5.87
N THR A 140 18.64 2.83 6.06
CA THR A 140 19.02 1.83 5.05
C THR A 140 19.05 0.41 5.57
N THR A 141 18.76 0.17 6.85
CA THR A 141 18.90 -1.15 7.49
C THR A 141 17.56 -1.67 7.99
N TYR A 142 17.29 -2.93 7.70
CA TYR A 142 16.04 -3.62 7.99
C TYR A 142 16.30 -4.94 8.69
N ALA A 143 15.44 -5.32 9.63
CA ALA A 143 15.42 -6.65 10.25
C ALA A 143 14.17 -7.40 9.82
N LEU A 144 14.33 -8.67 9.47
CA LEU A 144 13.26 -9.59 9.16
C LEU A 144 13.30 -10.78 10.11
N ALA A 145 12.23 -11.00 10.87
CA ALA A 145 12.04 -12.25 11.59
C ALA A 145 11.13 -13.19 10.79
N TYR A 146 11.50 -14.46 10.72
CA TYR A 146 10.74 -15.48 9.99
C TYR A 146 11.06 -16.89 10.53
N TYR A 147 10.18 -17.83 10.26
CA TYR A 147 10.47 -19.25 10.38
C TYR A 147 10.90 -19.76 9.01
N GLY A 148 12.02 -20.45 8.94
CA GLY A 148 12.53 -20.91 7.66
C GLY A 148 13.75 -21.79 7.73
N TYR A 149 14.29 -22.08 6.54
CA TYR A 149 15.48 -22.87 6.32
C TYR A 149 16.56 -21.96 5.77
N ASP A 150 17.60 -21.73 6.58
CA ASP A 150 18.63 -20.76 6.24
C ASP A 150 20.00 -21.13 6.83
N SER A 151 20.98 -20.26 6.58
CA SER A 151 22.37 -20.35 7.03
C SER A 151 22.79 -19.03 7.68
N GLY A 152 23.56 -19.10 8.73
CA GLY A 152 24.02 -17.92 9.45
C GLY A 152 24.72 -18.27 10.75
N LYS A 153 24.41 -17.56 11.82
CA LYS A 153 24.94 -17.83 13.17
C LYS A 153 23.85 -18.38 14.09
N ASP A 154 24.23 -19.28 15.01
CA ASP A 154 23.37 -19.68 16.12
C ASP A 154 23.49 -18.72 17.31
N TYR A 155 22.73 -18.97 18.38
CA TYR A 155 22.74 -18.16 19.60
C TYR A 155 24.08 -18.18 20.37
N ASN A 156 25.00 -19.12 20.08
CA ASN A 156 26.36 -19.15 20.59
C ASN A 156 27.38 -18.48 19.67
N GLY A 157 26.93 -17.96 18.51
CA GLY A 157 27.78 -17.35 17.49
C GLY A 157 28.50 -18.36 16.56
N ALA A 158 28.17 -19.65 16.65
CA ALA A 158 28.72 -20.66 15.75
C ALA A 158 28.07 -20.59 14.36
N ASP A 159 28.88 -20.83 13.33
CA ASP A 159 28.36 -20.93 11.96
C ASP A 159 27.48 -22.15 11.79
N ILE A 160 26.30 -21.95 11.24
CA ILE A 160 25.36 -23.02 10.92
C ILE A 160 24.91 -22.86 9.45
N THR A 161 24.68 -23.99 8.82
CA THR A 161 24.26 -24.02 7.41
C THR A 161 23.02 -24.90 7.26
N ASN A 162 22.09 -24.43 6.43
CA ASN A 162 20.94 -25.21 6.00
C ASN A 162 20.13 -25.79 7.17
N GLN A 163 19.72 -24.95 8.10
CA GLN A 163 18.96 -25.37 9.28
C GLN A 163 17.58 -24.74 9.32
N THR A 164 16.59 -25.54 9.71
CA THR A 164 15.24 -25.05 10.00
C THR A 164 15.20 -24.43 11.40
N GLY A 165 14.48 -23.31 11.54
CA GLY A 165 14.30 -22.62 12.81
C GLY A 165 13.69 -21.24 12.66
N GLN A 166 13.68 -20.51 13.76
CA GLN A 166 13.32 -19.10 13.74
C GLN A 166 14.57 -18.25 13.56
N TRP A 167 14.51 -17.39 12.55
CA TRP A 167 15.62 -16.56 12.10
C TRP A 167 15.33 -15.10 12.26
N ILE A 168 16.37 -14.31 12.46
CA ILE A 168 16.39 -12.88 12.26
C ILE A 168 17.50 -12.58 11.26
N SER A 169 17.14 -12.03 10.11
CA SER A 169 18.10 -11.58 9.09
C SER A 169 18.13 -10.06 9.00
N ILE A 170 19.30 -9.53 8.74
CA ILE A 170 19.54 -8.08 8.56
C ILE A 170 19.82 -7.82 7.08
N PHE A 171 19.13 -6.84 6.55
CA PHE A 171 19.26 -6.40 5.16
C PHE A 171 19.63 -4.93 5.08
N THR A 172 20.35 -4.59 4.02
CA THR A 172 20.52 -3.20 3.61
C THR A 172 19.80 -2.95 2.28
N VAL A 173 19.10 -1.83 2.24
CA VAL A 173 18.34 -1.37 1.07
C VAL A 173 18.56 0.15 0.96
N PRO A 174 19.10 0.67 -0.15
CA PRO A 174 19.22 2.11 -0.36
C PRO A 174 17.84 2.76 -0.53
N SER A 175 17.74 4.07 -0.34
CA SER A 175 16.48 4.81 -0.38
C SER A 175 15.71 4.68 -1.70
N ASP A 176 16.43 4.52 -2.82
CA ASP A 176 15.84 4.30 -4.14
C ASP A 176 15.38 2.86 -4.39
N GLY A 177 15.60 1.94 -3.44
CA GLY A 177 15.22 0.54 -3.56
C GLY A 177 16.00 -0.26 -4.60
N SER A 178 17.07 0.27 -5.18
CA SER A 178 17.78 -0.30 -6.34
C SER A 178 18.45 -1.65 -6.08
N SER A 179 18.67 -1.99 -4.81
CA SER A 179 19.24 -3.28 -4.41
C SER A 179 18.76 -3.72 -3.02
N ILE A 180 18.82 -5.02 -2.78
CA ILE A 180 18.57 -5.63 -1.48
C ILE A 180 19.75 -6.55 -1.18
N THR A 181 20.42 -6.34 -0.06
CA THR A 181 21.58 -7.14 0.33
C THR A 181 21.39 -7.71 1.73
N GLU A 182 21.45 -9.02 1.88
CA GLU A 182 21.51 -9.66 3.19
C GLU A 182 22.91 -9.49 3.79
N VAL A 183 22.97 -8.97 5.02
CA VAL A 183 24.23 -8.67 5.73
C VAL A 183 24.54 -9.75 6.74
N ALA A 184 23.52 -10.25 7.44
CA ALA A 184 23.67 -11.25 8.47
C ALA A 184 22.38 -12.03 8.68
N ALA A 185 22.49 -13.28 9.07
CA ALA A 185 21.38 -14.10 9.53
C ALA A 185 21.74 -14.75 10.89
N PHE A 186 20.77 -14.78 11.78
CA PHE A 186 20.92 -15.30 13.14
C PHE A 186 19.73 -16.19 13.49
N ARG A 187 20.00 -17.44 13.86
CA ARG A 187 18.97 -18.37 14.32
C ARG A 187 18.79 -18.24 15.83
N HIS A 188 17.70 -17.66 16.26
CA HIS A 188 17.43 -17.43 17.68
C HIS A 188 16.68 -18.58 18.37
N ASP A 189 16.03 -19.48 17.62
CA ASP A 189 15.39 -20.68 18.16
C ASP A 189 15.62 -21.89 17.25
N THR A 190 16.03 -22.99 17.88
CA THR A 190 16.34 -24.26 17.22
C THR A 190 15.18 -25.24 17.23
N HIS A 191 14.09 -24.94 17.96
CA HIS A 191 12.97 -25.84 18.10
C HIS A 191 12.03 -25.76 16.90
N ASN A 192 11.55 -26.91 16.47
CA ASN A 192 10.55 -27.03 15.44
C ASN A 192 9.16 -26.94 16.10
N HIS A 193 8.67 -25.72 16.28
CA HIS A 193 7.34 -25.48 16.85
C HIS A 193 6.24 -25.65 15.79
N SER A 194 5.09 -26.15 16.21
CA SER A 194 3.91 -26.30 15.34
C SER A 194 3.28 -24.95 14.94
N ASN A 195 3.61 -23.86 15.65
CA ASN A 195 3.12 -22.49 15.38
C ASN A 195 4.20 -21.45 15.73
N PRO A 196 5.27 -21.32 14.92
CA PRO A 196 6.42 -20.46 15.23
C PRO A 196 6.19 -19.00 14.77
N TYR A 197 5.19 -18.31 15.31
CA TYR A 197 4.96 -16.91 15.01
C TYR A 197 6.07 -16.02 15.57
N SER A 198 6.54 -15.09 14.76
CA SER A 198 7.46 -14.03 15.16
C SER A 198 6.87 -12.67 14.82
N SER A 199 7.11 -11.69 15.67
CA SER A 199 6.77 -10.29 15.41
C SER A 199 7.88 -9.38 15.90
N LEU A 200 8.33 -8.47 15.06
CA LEU A 200 9.30 -7.44 15.39
C LEU A 200 8.61 -6.09 15.54
N ILE A 201 9.04 -5.35 16.53
CA ILE A 201 8.71 -3.93 16.66
C ILE A 201 10.02 -3.16 16.91
N LYS A 202 10.12 -1.96 16.35
CA LYS A 202 11.17 -1.03 16.73
C LYS A 202 10.74 -0.32 18.01
N VAL A 203 11.62 -0.32 18.98
CA VAL A 203 11.46 0.49 20.20
C VAL A 203 12.39 1.68 20.00
N ASP A 204 11.80 2.89 19.96
CA ASP A 204 12.57 4.12 19.86
C ASP A 204 13.37 4.35 21.15
N ASP A 205 14.59 4.90 21.00
CA ASP A 205 15.48 5.26 22.11
C ASP A 205 14.95 6.48 22.86
#